data_ffe4e71deab947b3cc28e9384f402b49
#
_entry.id   ffe4e71deab947b3cc28e9384f402b49
#
_cell.length_a   1.000
_cell.length_b   1.000
_cell.length_c   1.000
_cell.angle_alpha   90.00
_cell.angle_beta   90.00
_cell.angle_gamma   90.00
#
_symmetry.space_group_name_H-M   'P 1'
#
loop_
_entity.id
_entity.type
_entity.pdbx_description
1 polymer ?
#
loop_
_entity_poly.entity_id
_entity_poly.type
_entity_poly.pdbx_seq_one_letter_code
_entity_poly.pdbx_strand_id
1 'polypeptide(L)'
;HAVYSKRAMAADMMAVMTELGHSQFFIAGHDRGGRVAHRLARDYPQAVTKLAVLDIAPTAMMYDTTDMHFATSYYHWFFLIQPAPFPETLISHDPKFFLESKMQHWGKDRSAITNDAFDEYLRCFSNPDTIHASCEDYRASASIDLEHDAADVGLKLDIPLLVLWGATAMVGNKYDMLAAWREVAV
;
A
#
# COMPACT_ATOMS: atom_id res chain seq x y z
N HIS A 1 -7.19 1.67 -14.58
CA HIS A 1 -6.52 1.27 -13.32
C HIS A 1 -5.17 0.53 -13.56
N ALA A 2 -4.98 -0.14 -14.72
CA ALA A 2 -3.79 -0.99 -14.95
C ALA A 2 -2.45 -0.25 -14.78
N VAL A 3 -2.37 1.01 -15.20
CA VAL A 3 -1.17 1.85 -15.04
C VAL A 3 -0.87 2.25 -13.57
N TYR A 4 -1.85 2.08 -12.69
CA TYR A 4 -1.71 2.29 -11.25
C TYR A 4 -1.63 0.97 -10.46
N SER A 5 -1.49 -0.17 -11.14
CA SER A 5 -1.29 -1.46 -10.48
C SER A 5 0.05 -1.52 -9.76
N LYS A 6 0.12 -2.35 -8.73
CA LYS A 6 1.40 -2.59 -8.01
C LYS A 6 2.48 -3.14 -8.95
N ARG A 7 2.06 -3.90 -9.99
CA ARG A 7 2.96 -4.40 -11.04
C ARG A 7 3.53 -3.26 -11.89
N ALA A 8 2.71 -2.29 -12.31
CA ALA A 8 3.18 -1.12 -13.05
C ALA A 8 4.14 -0.28 -12.20
N MET A 9 3.75 0.03 -10.96
CA MET A 9 4.61 0.78 -10.03
C MET A 9 5.93 0.03 -9.71
N ALA A 10 5.90 -1.30 -9.61
CA ALA A 10 7.10 -2.12 -9.42
C ALA A 10 8.03 -2.03 -10.64
N ALA A 11 7.49 -2.02 -11.85
CA ALA A 11 8.26 -1.83 -13.07
C ALA A 11 8.93 -0.44 -13.12
N ASP A 12 8.23 0.61 -12.69
CA ASP A 12 8.80 1.96 -12.57
C ASP A 12 9.98 1.98 -11.59
N MET A 13 9.83 1.36 -10.41
CA MET A 13 10.90 1.29 -9.42
C MET A 13 12.08 0.47 -9.94
N MET A 14 11.84 -0.61 -10.66
CA MET A 14 12.90 -1.40 -11.29
C MET A 14 13.66 -0.57 -12.35
N ALA A 15 12.95 0.22 -13.15
CA ALA A 15 13.57 1.12 -14.14
C ALA A 15 14.47 2.17 -13.44
N VAL A 16 14.00 2.77 -12.34
CA VAL A 16 14.80 3.72 -11.53
C VAL A 16 16.07 3.04 -11.01
N MET A 17 15.97 1.84 -10.43
CA MET A 17 17.15 1.13 -9.91
C MET A 17 18.13 0.76 -11.02
N THR A 18 17.63 0.39 -12.19
CA THR A 18 18.45 0.10 -13.37
C THR A 18 19.20 1.34 -13.84
N GLU A 19 18.53 2.49 -13.93
CA GLU A 19 19.14 3.76 -14.34
C GLU A 19 20.23 4.21 -13.33
N LEU A 20 20.04 3.92 -12.04
CA LEU A 20 21.02 4.16 -11.00
C LEU A 20 22.18 3.13 -10.99
N GLY A 21 22.15 2.14 -11.87
CA GLY A 21 23.19 1.13 -12.01
C GLY A 21 23.11 -0.03 -11.00
N HIS A 22 21.95 -0.21 -10.34
CA HIS A 22 21.75 -1.27 -9.36
C HIS A 22 20.96 -2.43 -9.98
N SER A 23 21.64 -3.56 -10.24
CA SER A 23 21.01 -4.79 -10.72
C SER A 23 20.46 -5.67 -9.60
N GLN A 24 20.96 -5.50 -8.37
CA GLN A 24 20.48 -6.20 -7.18
C GLN A 24 20.44 -5.23 -5.99
N PHE A 25 19.38 -5.34 -5.17
CA PHE A 25 19.17 -4.46 -4.02
C PHE A 25 18.30 -5.10 -2.95
N PHE A 26 18.31 -4.50 -1.77
CA PHE A 26 17.34 -4.75 -0.71
C PHE A 26 16.22 -3.72 -0.83
N ILE A 27 15.00 -4.14 -0.52
CA ILE A 27 13.87 -3.23 -0.55
C ILE A 27 13.11 -3.26 0.79
N ALA A 28 12.71 -2.09 1.24
CA ALA A 28 11.79 -1.93 2.36
C ALA A 28 10.62 -1.08 1.91
N GLY A 29 9.40 -1.50 2.24
CA GLY A 29 8.20 -0.76 1.89
C GLY A 29 7.20 -0.70 3.04
N HIS A 30 6.58 0.46 3.21
CA HIS A 30 5.52 0.70 4.18
C HIS A 30 4.20 0.97 3.45
N ASP A 31 3.07 0.50 4.00
CA ASP A 31 1.72 0.70 3.49
C ASP A 31 1.59 0.39 1.98
N ARG A 32 1.18 1.33 1.16
CA ARG A 32 1.05 1.17 -0.30
C ARG A 32 2.40 0.80 -0.93
N GLY A 33 3.49 1.43 -0.47
CA GLY A 33 4.85 1.10 -0.90
C GLY A 33 5.30 -0.32 -0.51
N GLY A 34 4.81 -0.85 0.60
CA GLY A 34 5.05 -2.25 0.98
C GLY A 34 4.40 -3.23 0.00
N ARG A 35 3.22 -2.91 -0.53
CA ARG A 35 2.54 -3.71 -1.55
C ARG A 35 3.27 -3.67 -2.89
N VAL A 36 3.81 -2.51 -3.27
CA VAL A 36 4.69 -2.37 -4.44
C VAL A 36 5.98 -3.18 -4.24
N ALA A 37 6.62 -3.10 -3.07
CA ALA A 37 7.82 -3.84 -2.75
C ALA A 37 7.60 -5.37 -2.81
N HIS A 38 6.47 -5.86 -2.29
CA HIS A 38 6.07 -7.26 -2.39
C HIS A 38 5.90 -7.69 -3.86
N ARG A 39 5.18 -6.89 -4.66
CA ARG A 39 4.99 -7.17 -6.09
C ARG A 39 6.32 -7.14 -6.85
N LEU A 40 7.20 -6.18 -6.55
CA LEU A 40 8.53 -6.08 -7.15
C LEU A 40 9.39 -7.30 -6.85
N ALA A 41 9.37 -7.79 -5.61
CA ALA A 41 10.09 -9.00 -5.24
C ALA A 41 9.56 -10.25 -5.98
N ARG A 42 8.26 -10.32 -6.30
CA ARG A 42 7.67 -11.40 -7.09
C ARG A 42 8.05 -11.32 -8.57
N ASP A 43 7.89 -10.14 -9.16
CA ASP A 43 8.08 -9.95 -10.60
C ASP A 43 9.58 -9.90 -10.99
N TYR A 44 10.47 -9.52 -10.05
CA TYR A 44 11.91 -9.38 -10.27
C TYR A 44 12.75 -10.15 -9.22
N PRO A 45 12.59 -11.47 -9.09
CA PRO A 45 13.22 -12.24 -8.02
C PRO A 45 14.76 -12.28 -8.10
N GLN A 46 15.34 -11.93 -9.26
CA GLN A 46 16.80 -11.84 -9.43
C GLN A 46 17.36 -10.47 -8.98
N ALA A 47 16.52 -9.45 -8.89
CA ALA A 47 16.92 -8.10 -8.50
C ALA A 47 16.74 -7.87 -7.00
N VAL A 48 15.63 -8.33 -6.43
CA VAL A 48 15.34 -8.16 -4.99
C VAL A 48 15.93 -9.31 -4.21
N THR A 49 16.93 -9.05 -3.37
CA THR A 49 17.64 -10.08 -2.60
C THR A 49 17.20 -10.15 -1.14
N LYS A 50 16.54 -9.11 -0.62
CA LYS A 50 15.87 -9.10 0.70
C LYS A 50 14.69 -8.14 0.65
N LEU A 51 13.61 -8.50 1.35
CA LEU A 51 12.40 -7.69 1.46
C LEU A 51 12.10 -7.38 2.92
N ALA A 52 11.75 -6.13 3.22
CA ALA A 52 11.09 -5.76 4.46
C ALA A 52 9.73 -5.13 4.16
N VAL A 53 8.68 -5.58 4.84
CA VAL A 53 7.34 -5.00 4.77
C VAL A 53 6.94 -4.46 6.13
N LEU A 54 6.38 -3.25 6.12
CA LEU A 54 6.02 -2.53 7.34
C LEU A 54 4.52 -2.28 7.37
N ASP A 55 3.89 -2.75 8.44
CA ASP A 55 2.50 -2.53 8.84
C ASP A 55 1.44 -2.89 7.78
N ILE A 56 1.69 -3.96 7.02
CA ILE A 56 0.78 -4.49 6.00
C ILE A 56 0.65 -6.01 6.09
N ALA A 57 -0.54 -6.52 5.78
CA ALA A 57 -0.80 -7.92 5.45
C ALA A 57 -1.02 -8.10 3.93
N PRO A 58 -0.94 -9.31 3.36
CA PRO A 58 -1.21 -9.57 1.95
C PRO A 58 -2.58 -9.02 1.50
N THR A 59 -2.62 -8.34 0.34
CA THR A 59 -3.80 -7.58 -0.09
C THR A 59 -5.04 -8.44 -0.28
N ALA A 60 -4.91 -9.56 -0.97
CA ALA A 60 -6.01 -10.49 -1.22
C ALA A 60 -6.63 -10.97 0.10
N MET A 61 -5.81 -11.42 1.06
CA MET A 61 -6.29 -11.85 2.37
C MET A 61 -7.09 -10.75 3.09
N MET A 62 -6.66 -9.49 3.00
CA MET A 62 -7.36 -8.38 3.67
C MET A 62 -8.75 -8.13 3.06
N TYR A 63 -8.90 -8.26 1.74
CA TYR A 63 -10.19 -8.16 1.08
C TYR A 63 -11.08 -9.39 1.39
N ASP A 64 -10.54 -10.60 1.31
CA ASP A 64 -11.27 -11.84 1.51
C ASP A 64 -11.81 -12.01 2.94
N THR A 65 -11.11 -11.43 3.92
CA THR A 65 -11.47 -11.49 5.35
C THR A 65 -12.12 -10.22 5.86
N THR A 66 -12.70 -9.42 4.97
CA THR A 66 -13.40 -8.18 5.32
C THR A 66 -14.60 -8.47 6.22
N ASP A 67 -14.65 -7.73 7.32
CA ASP A 67 -15.76 -7.71 8.25
C ASP A 67 -16.12 -6.26 8.62
N MET A 68 -17.15 -6.06 9.43
CA MET A 68 -17.58 -4.74 9.86
C MET A 68 -16.47 -3.95 10.56
N HIS A 69 -15.65 -4.63 11.37
CA HIS A 69 -14.55 -3.98 12.08
C HIS A 69 -13.49 -3.47 11.09
N PHE A 70 -13.08 -4.30 10.12
CA PHE A 70 -12.16 -3.88 9.06
C PHE A 70 -12.74 -2.75 8.22
N ALA A 71 -13.98 -2.91 7.76
CA ALA A 71 -14.65 -1.91 6.91
C ALA A 71 -14.79 -0.55 7.62
N THR A 72 -15.00 -0.54 8.94
CA THR A 72 -15.05 0.68 9.74
C THR A 72 -13.67 1.31 9.92
N SER A 73 -12.67 0.52 10.28
CA SER A 73 -11.30 1.00 10.53
C SER A 73 -10.59 1.42 9.24
N TYR A 74 -10.84 0.70 8.16
CA TYR A 74 -10.24 0.90 6.84
C TYR A 74 -11.27 1.34 5.80
N TYR A 75 -12.29 2.14 6.21
CA TYR A 75 -13.38 2.59 5.33
C TYR A 75 -12.88 3.19 4.01
N HIS A 76 -11.70 3.81 4.02
CA HIS A 76 -11.12 4.42 2.84
C HIS A 76 -10.79 3.41 1.72
N TRP A 77 -10.55 2.14 2.04
CA TRP A 77 -10.40 1.09 1.03
C TRP A 77 -11.65 0.93 0.18
N PHE A 78 -12.83 1.09 0.79
CA PHE A 78 -14.14 0.94 0.13
C PHE A 78 -14.67 2.26 -0.43
N PHE A 79 -14.22 3.38 0.14
CA PHE A 79 -14.55 4.72 -0.36
C PHE A 79 -13.76 5.08 -1.61
N LEU A 80 -12.43 4.89 -1.59
CA LEU A 80 -11.55 5.29 -2.69
C LEU A 80 -11.71 4.43 -3.95
N ILE A 81 -12.26 3.22 -3.84
CA ILE A 81 -12.54 2.36 -5.00
C ILE A 81 -13.84 2.71 -5.71
N GLN A 82 -14.66 3.59 -5.16
CA GLN A 82 -15.91 3.99 -5.81
C GLN A 82 -15.63 4.60 -7.19
N PRO A 83 -16.60 4.50 -8.15
CA PRO A 83 -16.41 5.04 -9.49
C PRO A 83 -16.07 6.54 -9.49
N ALA A 84 -15.15 6.92 -10.37
CA ALA A 84 -14.86 8.34 -10.61
C ALA A 84 -16.11 9.05 -11.17
N PRO A 85 -16.35 10.32 -10.82
CA PRO A 85 -15.50 11.19 -10.02
C PRO A 85 -15.93 11.27 -8.54
N PHE A 86 -16.59 10.27 -7.99
CA PHE A 86 -17.26 10.39 -6.69
C PHE A 86 -16.30 10.66 -5.52
N PRO A 87 -15.28 9.81 -5.22
CA PRO A 87 -14.36 10.11 -4.14
C PRO A 87 -13.49 11.33 -4.44
N GLU A 88 -13.06 11.51 -5.67
CA GLU A 88 -12.25 12.66 -6.09
C GLU A 88 -12.98 13.99 -5.81
N THR A 89 -14.26 14.07 -6.14
CA THR A 89 -15.07 15.27 -5.91
C THR A 89 -15.20 15.57 -4.43
N LEU A 90 -15.51 14.56 -3.62
CA LEU A 90 -15.67 14.75 -2.17
C LEU A 90 -14.37 15.17 -1.49
N ILE A 91 -13.24 14.57 -1.86
CA ILE A 91 -11.93 14.92 -1.30
C ILE A 91 -11.50 16.32 -1.74
N SER A 92 -11.72 16.66 -3.02
CA SER A 92 -11.32 17.96 -3.55
C SER A 92 -12.08 19.15 -2.94
N HIS A 93 -13.24 18.92 -2.33
CA HIS A 93 -13.96 19.96 -1.61
C HIS A 93 -13.24 20.44 -0.36
N ASP A 94 -12.60 19.54 0.38
CA ASP A 94 -11.77 19.86 1.54
C ASP A 94 -10.64 18.82 1.73
N PRO A 95 -9.57 18.90 0.91
CA PRO A 95 -8.46 17.97 0.99
C PRO A 95 -7.72 18.06 2.34
N LYS A 96 -7.74 19.24 2.97
CA LYS A 96 -7.14 19.45 4.30
C LYS A 96 -7.86 18.62 5.36
N PHE A 97 -9.19 18.73 5.43
CA PHE A 97 -9.99 17.97 6.38
C PHE A 97 -9.82 16.46 6.16
N PHE A 98 -9.83 16.01 4.90
CA PHE A 98 -9.62 14.60 4.57
C PHE A 98 -8.26 14.11 5.08
N LEU A 99 -7.19 14.85 4.78
CA LEU A 99 -5.83 14.49 5.18
C LEU A 99 -5.67 14.51 6.72
N GLU A 100 -6.15 15.56 7.40
CA GLU A 100 -6.13 15.66 8.86
C GLU A 100 -6.89 14.51 9.51
N SER A 101 -8.07 14.16 9.00
CA SER A 101 -8.88 13.07 9.54
C SER A 101 -8.17 11.72 9.45
N LYS A 102 -7.40 11.49 8.38
CA LYS A 102 -6.58 10.28 8.23
C LYS A 102 -5.43 10.25 9.23
N MET A 103 -4.66 11.32 9.30
CA MET A 103 -3.51 11.40 10.21
C MET A 103 -3.92 11.31 11.67
N GLN A 104 -5.08 11.88 12.05
CA GLN A 104 -5.63 11.77 13.40
C GLN A 104 -6.08 10.35 13.76
N HIS A 105 -6.60 9.63 12.78
CA HIS A 105 -7.09 8.26 12.98
C HIS A 105 -5.94 7.27 13.11
N TRP A 106 -4.85 7.44 12.37
CA TRP A 106 -3.72 6.51 12.34
C TRP A 106 -2.62 6.83 13.35
N GLY A 107 -2.41 8.10 13.67
CA GLY A 107 -1.38 8.53 14.61
C GLY A 107 -1.92 8.73 16.01
N LYS A 108 -1.44 7.95 17.00
CA LYS A 108 -1.75 8.21 18.42
C LYS A 108 -1.05 9.47 18.94
N ASP A 109 0.09 9.82 18.35
CA ASP A 109 0.88 10.99 18.69
C ASP A 109 0.98 11.93 17.49
N ARG A 110 0.25 13.04 17.57
CA ARG A 110 0.27 14.09 16.55
C ARG A 110 1.60 14.84 16.47
N SER A 111 2.40 14.81 17.54
CA SER A 111 3.69 15.51 17.56
C SER A 111 4.71 14.90 16.60
N ALA A 112 4.47 13.66 16.15
CA ALA A 112 5.32 13.00 15.16
C ALA A 112 5.26 13.66 13.77
N ILE A 113 4.18 14.40 13.46
CA ILE A 113 4.03 15.14 12.19
C ILE A 113 4.14 16.63 12.50
N THR A 114 5.25 17.25 12.12
CA THR A 114 5.43 18.71 12.27
C THR A 114 4.49 19.47 11.35
N ASN A 115 4.24 20.75 11.66
CA ASN A 115 3.43 21.60 10.80
C ASN A 115 4.02 21.71 9.38
N ASP A 116 5.33 21.87 9.27
CA ASP A 116 6.02 21.96 7.98
C ASP A 116 5.83 20.68 7.14
N ALA A 117 5.88 19.50 7.79
CA ALA A 117 5.63 18.23 7.11
C ALA A 117 4.16 18.12 6.66
N PHE A 118 3.22 18.54 7.52
CA PHE A 118 1.81 18.55 7.17
C PHE A 118 1.50 19.50 6.02
N ASP A 119 2.07 20.70 6.02
CA ASP A 119 1.88 21.70 4.96
C ASP A 119 2.39 21.17 3.61
N GLU A 120 3.52 20.45 3.61
CA GLU A 120 4.03 19.79 2.39
C GLU A 120 3.12 18.66 1.93
N TYR A 121 2.62 17.82 2.83
CA TYR A 121 1.65 16.78 2.48
C TYR A 121 0.37 17.40 1.88
N LEU A 122 -0.14 18.47 2.50
CA LEU A 122 -1.32 19.18 2.02
C LEU A 122 -1.08 19.81 0.64
N ARG A 123 0.07 20.45 0.45
CA ARG A 123 0.45 21.01 -0.85
C ARG A 123 0.40 19.96 -1.96
N CYS A 124 1.01 18.81 -1.73
CA CYS A 124 1.01 17.72 -2.70
C CYS A 124 -0.38 17.12 -2.90
N PHE A 125 -1.11 16.87 -1.82
CA PHE A 125 -2.41 16.21 -1.86
C PHE A 125 -3.54 17.12 -2.35
N SER A 126 -3.38 18.44 -2.34
CA SER A 126 -4.36 19.38 -2.91
C SER A 126 -4.35 19.42 -4.44
N ASN A 127 -3.41 18.74 -5.09
CA ASN A 127 -3.42 18.60 -6.54
C ASN A 127 -4.49 17.56 -6.95
N PRO A 128 -5.46 17.92 -7.83
CA PRO A 128 -6.49 17.00 -8.31
C PRO A 128 -5.93 15.71 -8.93
N ASP A 129 -4.80 15.79 -9.64
CA ASP A 129 -4.16 14.61 -10.24
C ASP A 129 -3.63 13.66 -9.16
N THR A 130 -3.11 14.19 -8.04
CA THR A 130 -2.67 13.38 -6.90
C THR A 130 -3.85 12.68 -6.23
N ILE A 131 -4.98 13.38 -6.06
CA ILE A 131 -6.21 12.80 -5.51
C ILE A 131 -6.70 11.68 -6.44
N HIS A 132 -6.77 11.94 -7.74
CA HIS A 132 -7.18 10.94 -8.73
C HIS A 132 -6.25 9.72 -8.71
N ALA A 133 -4.94 9.94 -8.76
CA ALA A 133 -3.96 8.85 -8.71
C ALA A 133 -4.09 8.01 -7.43
N SER A 134 -4.37 8.66 -6.29
CA SER A 134 -4.64 7.95 -5.03
C SER A 134 -5.87 7.04 -5.13
N CYS A 135 -6.96 7.52 -5.74
CA CYS A 135 -8.15 6.71 -5.97
C CYS A 135 -7.87 5.55 -6.93
N GLU A 136 -7.16 5.80 -8.03
CA GLU A 136 -6.80 4.79 -9.02
C GLU A 136 -5.90 3.68 -8.44
N ASP A 137 -4.97 4.03 -7.54
CA ASP A 137 -4.16 3.06 -6.82
C ASP A 137 -5.01 2.09 -5.99
N TYR A 138 -6.06 2.59 -5.33
CA TYR A 138 -7.02 1.73 -4.60
C TYR A 138 -7.92 0.93 -5.54
N ARG A 139 -8.39 1.52 -6.65
CA ARG A 139 -9.18 0.80 -7.68
C ARG A 139 -8.36 -0.35 -8.27
N ALA A 140 -7.09 -0.12 -8.57
CA ALA A 140 -6.19 -1.17 -9.03
C ALA A 140 -6.05 -2.28 -7.99
N SER A 141 -5.93 -1.91 -6.70
CA SER A 141 -5.81 -2.89 -5.61
C SER A 141 -7.05 -3.77 -5.43
N ALA A 142 -8.23 -3.24 -5.73
CA ALA A 142 -9.50 -3.98 -5.63
C ALA A 142 -9.88 -4.71 -6.93
N SER A 143 -9.04 -4.69 -7.94
CA SER A 143 -9.31 -5.31 -9.25
C SER A 143 -8.08 -6.03 -9.79
N ILE A 144 -7.29 -5.39 -10.64
CA ILE A 144 -6.18 -6.01 -11.36
C ILE A 144 -5.08 -6.55 -10.45
N ASP A 145 -4.84 -5.93 -9.28
CA ASP A 145 -3.86 -6.46 -8.33
C ASP A 145 -4.32 -7.78 -7.72
N LEU A 146 -5.64 -7.96 -7.48
CA LEU A 146 -6.22 -9.24 -7.04
C LEU A 146 -6.13 -10.31 -8.13
N GLU A 147 -6.29 -9.94 -9.40
CA GLU A 147 -6.08 -10.85 -10.53
C GLU A 147 -4.61 -11.33 -10.58
N HIS A 148 -3.67 -10.41 -10.37
CA HIS A 148 -2.25 -10.75 -10.29
C HIS A 148 -1.94 -11.65 -9.09
N ASP A 149 -2.53 -11.38 -7.91
CA ASP A 149 -2.34 -12.19 -6.72
C ASP A 149 -2.94 -13.59 -6.90
N ALA A 150 -4.10 -13.70 -7.55
CA ALA A 150 -4.75 -14.98 -7.88
C ALA A 150 -3.93 -15.81 -8.86
N ALA A 151 -3.29 -15.18 -9.85
CA ALA A 151 -2.41 -15.87 -10.80
C ALA A 151 -1.13 -16.41 -10.14
N ASP A 152 -0.72 -15.82 -9.02
CA ASP A 152 0.49 -16.19 -8.27
C ASP A 152 0.20 -17.12 -7.08
N VAL A 153 -1.01 -17.65 -6.93
CA VAL A 153 -1.35 -18.58 -5.84
C VAL A 153 -0.42 -19.80 -5.86
N GLY A 154 0.18 -20.09 -4.71
CA GLY A 154 1.14 -21.18 -4.55
C GLY A 154 2.59 -20.81 -4.88
N LEU A 155 2.84 -19.68 -5.49
CA LEU A 155 4.20 -19.17 -5.70
C LEU A 155 4.66 -18.42 -4.44
N LYS A 156 5.75 -18.88 -3.81
CA LYS A 156 6.32 -18.27 -2.62
C LYS A 156 7.58 -17.49 -2.96
N LEU A 157 7.79 -16.39 -2.25
CA LEU A 157 9.07 -15.68 -2.26
C LEU A 157 10.14 -16.53 -1.58
N ASP A 158 11.23 -16.79 -2.27
CA ASP A 158 12.41 -17.52 -1.75
C ASP A 158 13.55 -16.52 -1.49
N ILE A 159 13.26 -15.51 -0.67
CA ILE A 159 14.22 -14.51 -0.21
C ILE A 159 13.96 -14.19 1.28
N PRO A 160 14.98 -13.74 2.04
CA PRO A 160 14.75 -13.28 3.40
C PRO A 160 13.70 -12.18 3.46
N LEU A 161 12.66 -12.41 4.26
CA LEU A 161 11.55 -11.48 4.49
C LEU A 161 11.52 -11.03 5.95
N LEU A 162 11.59 -9.73 6.18
CA LEU A 162 11.34 -9.11 7.47
C LEU A 162 9.93 -8.51 7.48
N VAL A 163 9.11 -8.90 8.44
CA VAL A 163 7.77 -8.35 8.65
C VAL A 163 7.74 -7.58 9.96
N LEU A 164 7.46 -6.29 9.89
CA LEU A 164 7.31 -5.42 11.05
C LEU A 164 5.91 -4.80 11.08
N TRP A 165 5.33 -4.70 12.27
CA TRP A 165 4.03 -4.05 12.46
C TRP A 165 3.93 -3.40 13.83
N GLY A 166 3.06 -2.40 13.94
CA GLY A 166 2.78 -1.75 15.22
C GLY A 166 2.05 -2.71 16.16
N ALA A 167 2.54 -2.84 17.39
CA ALA A 167 1.93 -3.72 18.41
C ALA A 167 0.46 -3.39 18.70
N THR A 168 0.02 -2.18 18.40
CA THR A 168 -1.37 -1.71 18.56
C THR A 168 -2.03 -1.34 17.24
N ALA A 169 -1.37 -1.63 16.12
CA ALA A 169 -1.93 -1.39 14.79
C ALA A 169 -3.08 -2.35 14.49
N MET A 170 -4.01 -1.92 13.65
CA MET A 170 -5.18 -2.71 13.29
C MET A 170 -4.79 -4.04 12.64
N VAL A 171 -3.80 -4.03 11.76
CA VAL A 171 -3.33 -5.25 11.07
C VAL A 171 -2.78 -6.27 12.06
N GLY A 172 -1.98 -5.86 13.05
CA GLY A 172 -1.44 -6.74 14.08
C GLY A 172 -2.49 -7.25 15.07
N ASN A 173 -3.56 -6.50 15.28
CA ASN A 173 -4.66 -6.92 16.15
C ASN A 173 -5.65 -7.87 15.46
N LYS A 174 -5.80 -7.73 14.12
CA LYS A 174 -6.76 -8.52 13.35
C LYS A 174 -6.15 -9.82 12.82
N TYR A 175 -4.88 -9.81 12.42
CA TYR A 175 -4.25 -10.90 11.70
C TYR A 175 -3.09 -11.53 12.47
N ASP A 176 -2.94 -12.85 12.34
CA ASP A 176 -1.65 -13.48 12.61
C ASP A 176 -0.69 -13.13 11.45
N MET A 177 0.10 -12.09 11.68
CA MET A 177 0.97 -11.52 10.65
C MET A 177 2.02 -12.51 10.15
N LEU A 178 2.55 -13.36 11.03
CA LEU A 178 3.54 -14.36 10.63
C LEU A 178 2.89 -15.46 9.81
N ALA A 179 1.73 -15.97 10.21
CA ALA A 179 0.99 -16.95 9.44
C ALA A 179 0.63 -16.39 8.04
N ALA A 180 0.09 -15.16 8.00
CA ALA A 180 -0.29 -14.49 6.76
C ALA A 180 0.88 -14.39 5.75
N TRP A 181 2.07 -13.99 6.22
CA TRP A 181 3.22 -13.85 5.33
C TRP A 181 3.89 -15.19 4.98
N ARG A 182 3.76 -16.24 5.81
CA ARG A 182 4.21 -17.59 5.47
C ARG A 182 3.41 -18.25 4.34
N GLU A 183 2.21 -17.77 4.05
CA GLU A 183 1.45 -18.22 2.88
C GLU A 183 2.09 -17.75 1.56
N VAL A 184 2.81 -16.62 1.57
CA VAL A 184 3.39 -15.98 0.37
C VAL A 184 4.91 -15.97 0.35
N ALA A 185 5.58 -16.40 1.42
CA ALA A 185 7.04 -16.53 1.51
C ALA A 185 7.42 -17.87 2.15
N VAL A 186 8.67 -18.31 1.91
CA VAL A 186 9.25 -19.56 2.47
C VAL A 186 9.67 -19.37 3.93
#